data_7b4ff8f4a9e4267372a87c51e9599b1b
#
_entry.id   7b4ff8f4a9e4267372a87c51e9599b1b
#
_cell.length_a   1.000
_cell.length_b   1.000
_cell.length_c   1.000
_cell.angle_alpha   90.00
_cell.angle_beta   90.00
_cell.angle_gamma   90.00
#
_symmetry.space_group_name_H-M   'P 1'
#
loop_
_entity.id
_entity.type
_entity.pdbx_description
1 polymer ?
#
loop_
_entity_poly.entity_id
_entity_poly.type
_entity_poly.pdbx_seq_one_letter_code
_entity_poly.pdbx_strand_id
1 'polypeptide(L)'
;MLTKLTIRNFKCFRDVEVDLNDRVVFIGPNNSGKTTTMQALVLWENGLKRWCEKHAGRETARKRPGVTINRRDTVSIPHPSAKHYWHQLRTRNIGSINGKTQTSNVRIDLILEGIANDRTWRCGLEFDYANDESFYCRPLRCDEGKNPDRMEIPEEARGIQIAFLPPMSGLSTTETRLDQGAIHVRVGEGRTAEVLRNLCFRIAETKPGQWEKITGTIESLFGAVLGNPVYVKERGEIAMGYQQHGVDLDLSSGGRGLQQTLLILTYMYDNPKSIILLDEPDAHLEVLRQRQ
;
A
#
# COMPACT_ATOMS: atom_id res chain seq x y z
N MET A 1 15.35 -0.54 -9.01
CA MET A 1 15.27 -1.63 -8.01
C MET A 1 15.43 -1.02 -6.62
N LEU A 2 14.58 -1.41 -5.66
CA LEU A 2 14.77 -1.05 -4.25
C LEU A 2 15.82 -1.97 -3.62
N THR A 3 16.64 -1.45 -2.72
CA THR A 3 17.73 -2.20 -2.09
C THR A 3 17.64 -2.24 -0.57
N LYS A 4 17.13 -1.19 0.08
CA LYS A 4 17.02 -1.13 1.54
C LYS A 4 15.91 -0.20 1.99
N LEU A 5 15.24 -0.58 3.08
CA LEU A 5 14.31 0.25 3.82
C LEU A 5 14.78 0.37 5.28
N THR A 6 15.00 1.59 5.76
CA THR A 6 15.26 1.87 7.18
C THR A 6 14.00 2.49 7.79
N ILE A 7 13.57 1.92 8.91
CA ILE A 7 12.35 2.31 9.65
C ILE A 7 12.72 2.69 11.06
N ARG A 8 12.39 3.93 11.48
CA ARG A 8 12.60 4.38 12.86
C ARG A 8 11.32 4.91 13.47
N ASN A 9 11.06 4.48 14.71
CA ASN A 9 9.92 4.91 15.53
C ASN A 9 8.53 4.67 14.89
N PHE A 10 8.38 3.65 14.06
CA PHE A 10 7.12 3.35 13.38
C PHE A 10 6.49 2.06 13.93
N LYS A 11 5.30 2.19 14.50
CA LYS A 11 4.47 1.07 15.04
C LYS A 11 5.27 0.15 15.98
N CYS A 12 5.46 -1.13 15.60
CA CYS A 12 6.24 -2.08 16.38
C CYS A 12 7.76 -1.85 16.29
N PHE A 13 8.23 -1.07 15.33
CA PHE A 13 9.66 -0.88 15.08
C PHE A 13 10.20 0.38 15.75
N ARG A 14 11.24 0.19 16.56
CA ARG A 14 12.04 1.29 17.12
C ARG A 14 13.11 1.74 16.13
N ASP A 15 13.91 0.81 15.62
CA ASP A 15 14.95 1.02 14.63
C ASP A 15 15.22 -0.31 13.94
N VAL A 16 14.91 -0.42 12.64
CA VAL A 16 15.04 -1.65 11.86
C VAL A 16 15.51 -1.28 10.45
N GLU A 17 16.42 -2.09 9.92
CA GLU A 17 16.81 -2.08 8.53
C GLU A 17 16.33 -3.36 7.86
N VAL A 18 15.77 -3.24 6.68
CA VAL A 18 15.25 -4.34 5.88
C VAL A 18 15.92 -4.28 4.50
N ASP A 19 16.65 -5.32 4.16
CA ASP A 19 17.21 -5.46 2.82
C ASP A 19 16.09 -5.83 1.84
N LEU A 20 16.07 -5.14 0.72
CA LEU A 20 15.09 -5.31 -0.36
C LEU A 20 15.79 -5.79 -1.62
N ASN A 21 15.02 -6.43 -2.49
CA ASN A 21 15.49 -6.89 -3.80
C ASN A 21 14.30 -6.85 -4.78
N ASP A 22 14.48 -7.35 -6.01
CA ASP A 22 13.41 -7.44 -7.02
C ASP A 22 12.21 -8.24 -6.51
N ARG A 23 12.46 -9.27 -5.73
CA ARG A 23 11.44 -10.12 -5.09
C ARG A 23 11.84 -10.37 -3.65
N VAL A 24 10.93 -10.05 -2.73
CA VAL A 24 11.14 -10.23 -1.29
C VAL A 24 9.96 -10.96 -0.69
N VAL A 25 10.23 -11.97 0.11
CA VAL A 25 9.23 -12.71 0.87
C VAL A 25 9.50 -12.54 2.36
N PHE A 26 8.57 -11.94 3.07
CA PHE A 26 8.65 -11.82 4.53
C PHE A 26 8.05 -13.06 5.20
N ILE A 27 8.87 -13.80 5.93
CA ILE A 27 8.45 -14.99 6.67
C ILE A 27 8.58 -14.73 8.17
N GLY A 28 7.60 -15.16 8.94
CA GLY A 28 7.65 -15.02 10.40
C GLY A 28 6.27 -15.17 11.04
N PRO A 29 6.20 -15.29 12.37
CA PRO A 29 4.95 -15.41 13.10
C PRO A 29 4.07 -14.17 12.97
N ASN A 30 2.80 -14.27 13.41
CA ASN A 30 1.92 -13.11 13.51
C ASN A 30 2.54 -12.07 14.46
N ASN A 31 2.30 -10.79 14.19
CA ASN A 31 2.89 -9.65 14.89
C ASN A 31 4.42 -9.50 14.79
N SER A 32 5.10 -10.21 13.88
CA SER A 32 6.54 -10.02 13.64
C SER A 32 6.88 -8.73 12.87
N GLY A 33 5.87 -8.02 12.37
CA GLY A 33 6.06 -6.75 11.66
C GLY A 33 6.00 -6.84 10.13
N LYS A 34 5.65 -7.98 9.54
CA LYS A 34 5.54 -8.16 8.08
C LYS A 34 4.66 -7.07 7.44
N THR A 35 3.41 -6.99 7.85
CA THR A 35 2.46 -5.96 7.41
C THR A 35 2.95 -4.55 7.74
N THR A 36 3.60 -4.36 8.90
CA THR A 36 4.16 -3.06 9.30
C THR A 36 5.26 -2.59 8.35
N THR A 37 6.12 -3.49 7.87
CA THR A 37 7.15 -3.17 6.88
C THR A 37 6.53 -2.69 5.56
N MET A 38 5.51 -3.38 5.07
CA MET A 38 4.76 -2.97 3.87
C MET A 38 4.07 -1.62 4.07
N GLN A 39 3.46 -1.40 5.23
CA GLN A 39 2.82 -0.13 5.57
C GLN A 39 3.82 1.03 5.70
N ALA A 40 5.07 0.78 6.10
CA ALA A 40 6.12 1.79 6.10
C ALA A 40 6.45 2.26 4.67
N LEU A 41 6.52 1.34 3.71
CA LEU A 41 6.69 1.67 2.29
C LEU A 41 5.53 2.52 1.76
N VAL A 42 4.29 2.15 2.08
CA VAL A 42 3.08 2.91 1.70
C VAL A 42 3.07 4.32 2.32
N LEU A 43 3.46 4.45 3.59
CA LEU A 43 3.53 5.75 4.26
C LEU A 43 4.62 6.64 3.63
N TRP A 44 5.77 6.05 3.29
CA TRP A 44 6.86 6.74 2.61
C TRP A 44 6.40 7.27 1.25
N GLU A 45 5.75 6.44 0.43
CA GLU A 45 5.23 6.85 -0.89
C GLU A 45 4.19 7.97 -0.77
N ASN A 46 3.23 7.84 0.13
CA ASN A 46 2.21 8.86 0.39
C ASN A 46 2.86 10.19 0.83
N GLY A 47 3.85 10.13 1.71
CA GLY A 47 4.60 11.30 2.14
C GLY A 47 5.35 11.99 1.01
N LEU A 48 6.04 11.20 0.18
CA LEU A 48 6.78 11.69 -0.98
C LEU A 48 5.85 12.34 -2.01
N LYS A 49 4.76 11.68 -2.35
CA LYS A 49 3.77 12.19 -3.30
C LYS A 49 3.21 13.54 -2.85
N ARG A 50 2.74 13.63 -1.59
CA ARG A 50 2.23 14.88 -1.03
C ARG A 50 3.28 15.98 -0.98
N TRP A 51 4.53 15.62 -0.66
CA TRP A 51 5.63 16.57 -0.69
C TRP A 51 5.87 17.11 -2.09
N CYS A 52 5.96 16.23 -3.10
CA CYS A 52 6.18 16.61 -4.49
C CYS A 52 5.03 17.44 -5.06
N GLU A 53 3.77 17.07 -4.80
CA GLU A 53 2.59 17.82 -5.23
C GLU A 53 2.61 19.27 -4.71
N LYS A 54 2.93 19.47 -3.44
CA LYS A 54 2.94 20.81 -2.82
C LYS A 54 4.11 21.67 -3.30
N HIS A 55 5.20 21.06 -3.72
CA HIS A 55 6.43 21.76 -4.10
C HIS A 55 6.74 21.69 -5.60
N ALA A 56 5.81 21.20 -6.43
CA ALA A 56 5.93 21.22 -7.87
C ALA A 56 6.12 22.66 -8.38
N GLY A 57 7.18 22.88 -9.21
CA GLY A 57 7.46 24.18 -9.84
C GLY A 57 8.06 25.26 -8.92
N ARG A 58 8.44 24.93 -7.69
CA ARG A 58 9.12 25.89 -6.78
C ARG A 58 10.58 25.53 -6.66
N GLU A 59 11.46 26.43 -7.06
CA GLU A 59 12.90 26.35 -6.81
C GLU A 59 13.23 26.36 -5.30
N THR A 60 14.34 25.76 -4.98
CA THR A 60 14.88 25.46 -3.64
C THR A 60 14.89 26.62 -2.66
N ALA A 61 13.87 26.75 -1.83
CA ALA A 61 13.98 27.52 -0.60
C ALA A 61 14.56 26.64 0.52
N ARG A 62 15.67 27.02 1.13
CA ARG A 62 16.34 26.31 2.26
C ARG A 62 15.43 26.01 3.46
N LYS A 63 14.32 26.71 3.63
CA LYS A 63 13.32 26.52 4.69
C LYS A 63 11.96 26.16 4.10
N ARG A 64 11.76 24.90 3.76
CA ARG A 64 10.44 24.45 3.32
C ARG A 64 9.66 23.94 4.53
N PRO A 65 8.46 24.51 4.82
CA PRO A 65 7.59 23.96 5.84
C PRO A 65 7.15 22.55 5.46
N GLY A 66 6.95 21.68 6.43
CA GLY A 66 6.41 20.35 6.21
C GLY A 66 5.05 20.40 5.50
N VAL A 67 4.71 19.34 4.79
CA VAL A 67 3.36 19.13 4.25
C VAL A 67 2.52 18.42 5.28
N THR A 68 1.29 18.85 5.45
CA THR A 68 0.32 18.18 6.32
C THR A 68 -0.24 16.96 5.59
N ILE A 69 -0.24 15.83 6.28
CA ILE A 69 -0.93 14.60 5.87
C ILE A 69 -2.06 14.39 6.86
N ASN A 70 -3.28 14.29 6.35
CA ASN A 70 -4.42 13.90 7.19
C ASN A 70 -4.45 12.38 7.33
N ARG A 71 -4.84 11.90 8.50
CA ARG A 71 -5.02 10.46 8.77
C ARG A 71 -5.93 9.79 7.74
N ARG A 72 -6.94 10.48 7.27
CA ARG A 72 -7.88 10.00 6.23
C ARG A 72 -7.24 9.86 4.85
N ASP A 73 -6.13 10.52 4.58
CA ASP A 73 -5.40 10.39 3.31
C ASP A 73 -4.53 9.12 3.28
N THR A 74 -4.28 8.50 4.44
CA THR A 74 -3.51 7.26 4.58
C THR A 74 -4.43 6.04 4.68
N VAL A 75 -5.33 5.89 3.72
CA VAL A 75 -6.41 4.88 3.71
C VAL A 75 -5.88 3.45 3.87
N SER A 76 -4.75 3.14 3.22
CA SER A 76 -4.11 1.81 3.29
C SER A 76 -3.45 1.50 4.65
N ILE A 77 -3.47 2.43 5.60
CA ILE A 77 -2.94 2.23 6.95
C ILE A 77 -3.96 2.77 7.96
N PRO A 78 -5.15 2.17 8.06
CA PRO A 78 -6.23 2.69 8.89
C PRO A 78 -5.88 2.65 10.37
N HIS A 79 -6.06 3.78 11.06
CA HIS A 79 -5.87 3.90 12.50
C HIS A 79 -6.88 4.87 13.12
N PRO A 80 -7.28 4.67 14.38
CA PRO A 80 -8.23 5.54 15.06
C PRO A 80 -7.66 6.94 15.32
N SER A 81 -6.33 7.07 15.42
CA SER A 81 -5.63 8.34 15.70
C SER A 81 -4.23 8.30 15.12
N ALA A 82 -3.70 9.44 14.67
CA ALA A 82 -2.37 9.55 14.08
C ALA A 82 -1.24 9.08 15.00
N LYS A 83 -1.37 9.19 16.32
CA LYS A 83 -0.36 8.71 17.27
C LYS A 83 -0.06 7.21 17.15
N HIS A 84 -0.98 6.39 16.58
CA HIS A 84 -0.77 4.95 16.39
C HIS A 84 0.28 4.62 15.32
N TYR A 85 0.74 5.59 14.55
CA TYR A 85 1.90 5.42 13.69
C TYR A 85 3.21 5.41 14.47
N TRP A 86 3.27 6.07 15.64
CA TRP A 86 4.47 6.18 16.46
C TRP A 86 4.71 4.94 17.31
N HIS A 87 5.98 4.54 17.38
CA HIS A 87 6.39 3.42 18.22
C HIS A 87 5.98 3.67 19.68
N GLN A 88 5.28 2.69 20.29
CA GLN A 88 4.74 2.78 21.65
C GLN A 88 3.85 4.02 21.91
N LEU A 89 3.22 4.58 20.86
CA LEU A 89 2.41 5.80 20.91
C LEU A 89 3.20 7.04 21.39
N ARG A 90 4.52 6.99 21.36
CA ARG A 90 5.40 8.04 21.86
C ARG A 90 5.62 9.10 20.77
N THR A 91 4.93 10.21 20.88
CA THR A 91 5.09 11.37 19.99
C THR A 91 6.05 12.42 20.54
N ARG A 92 6.39 12.36 21.84
CA ARG A 92 7.30 13.31 22.53
C ARG A 92 8.17 12.62 23.56
N ASN A 93 9.39 13.09 23.69
CA ASN A 93 10.31 12.78 24.77
C ASN A 93 10.34 13.95 25.76
N ILE A 94 10.23 13.66 27.03
CA ILE A 94 10.38 14.65 28.11
C ILE A 94 11.72 14.35 28.75
N GLY A 95 12.64 15.30 28.67
CA GLY A 95 13.96 15.26 29.30
C GLY A 95 14.14 16.46 30.25
N SER A 96 15.19 16.44 31.06
CA SER A 96 15.60 17.58 31.88
C SER A 96 17.02 17.98 31.47
N ILE A 97 17.23 19.24 31.08
CA ILE A 97 18.54 19.81 30.82
C ILE A 97 18.70 21.02 31.76
N ASN A 98 19.75 21.00 32.60
CA ASN A 98 20.03 22.05 33.58
C ASN A 98 18.82 22.36 34.51
N GLY A 99 18.10 21.32 34.97
CA GLY A 99 16.94 21.44 35.85
C GLY A 99 15.68 22.01 35.21
N LYS A 100 15.69 22.27 33.89
CA LYS A 100 14.51 22.68 33.12
C LYS A 100 13.98 21.52 32.30
N THR A 101 12.66 21.27 32.37
CA THR A 101 11.99 20.28 31.53
C THR A 101 12.08 20.71 30.07
N GLN A 102 12.67 19.87 29.24
CA GLN A 102 12.72 20.06 27.79
C GLN A 102 11.92 18.97 27.11
N THR A 103 11.01 19.35 26.25
CA THR A 103 10.22 18.43 25.42
C THR A 103 10.80 18.43 24.00
N SER A 104 11.11 17.25 23.46
CA SER A 104 11.50 17.06 22.07
C SER A 104 10.50 16.14 21.37
N ASN A 105 10.23 16.41 20.09
CA ASN A 105 9.36 15.55 19.30
C ASN A 105 10.10 14.25 18.93
N VAL A 106 9.39 13.13 19.08
CA VAL A 106 9.79 11.84 18.49
C VAL A 106 9.27 11.81 17.07
N ARG A 107 10.16 11.65 16.10
CA ARG A 107 9.82 11.60 14.69
C ARG A 107 9.87 10.16 14.19
N ILE A 108 9.03 9.86 13.21
CA ILE A 108 9.19 8.65 12.41
C ILE A 108 10.14 9.02 11.27
N ASP A 109 11.19 8.23 11.07
CA ASP A 109 12.07 8.38 9.92
C ASP A 109 11.93 7.13 9.04
N LEU A 110 11.58 7.32 7.77
CA LEU A 110 11.51 6.28 6.75
C LEU A 110 12.51 6.63 5.64
N ILE A 111 13.47 5.73 5.41
CA ILE A 111 14.51 5.94 4.42
C ILE A 111 14.47 4.78 3.45
N LEU A 112 14.29 5.08 2.18
CA LEU A 112 14.30 4.12 1.10
C LEU A 112 15.53 4.34 0.22
N GLU A 113 16.22 3.25 -0.09
CA GLU A 113 17.38 3.21 -0.95
C GLU A 113 17.11 2.34 -2.17
N GLY A 114 17.73 2.66 -3.27
CA GLY A 114 17.58 1.90 -4.50
C GLY A 114 18.68 2.17 -5.51
N ILE A 115 18.60 1.45 -6.61
CA ILE A 115 19.49 1.59 -7.77
C ILE A 115 18.63 1.87 -9.00
N ALA A 116 19.00 2.88 -9.77
CA ALA A 116 18.42 3.21 -11.07
C ALA A 116 19.55 3.68 -12.01
N ASN A 117 19.58 3.17 -13.25
CA ASN A 117 20.62 3.51 -14.23
C ASN A 117 22.05 3.39 -13.67
N ASP A 118 22.34 2.28 -12.97
CA ASP A 118 23.61 1.96 -12.30
C ASP A 118 24.05 3.02 -11.23
N ARG A 119 23.13 3.86 -10.80
CA ARG A 119 23.37 4.84 -9.72
C ARG A 119 22.54 4.49 -8.51
N THR A 120 23.18 4.51 -7.36
CA THR A 120 22.50 4.40 -6.07
C THR A 120 21.81 5.71 -5.74
N TRP A 121 20.60 5.62 -5.21
CA TRP A 121 19.88 6.76 -4.68
C TRP A 121 19.35 6.45 -3.28
N ARG A 122 19.14 7.51 -2.51
CA ARG A 122 18.61 7.43 -1.15
C ARG A 122 17.62 8.55 -0.94
N CYS A 123 16.42 8.25 -0.44
CA CYS A 123 15.36 9.20 -0.16
C CYS A 123 14.77 8.96 1.23
N GLY A 124 15.04 9.86 2.14
CA GLY A 124 14.52 9.82 3.50
C GLY A 124 13.43 10.85 3.73
N LEU A 125 12.39 10.44 4.45
CA LEU A 125 11.31 11.29 4.92
C LEU A 125 11.20 11.19 6.44
N GLU A 126 10.94 12.32 7.09
CA GLU A 126 10.59 12.36 8.50
C GLU A 126 9.14 12.79 8.68
N PHE A 127 8.47 12.17 9.65
CA PHE A 127 7.09 12.49 10.01
C PHE A 127 7.03 12.99 11.44
N ASP A 128 6.33 14.10 11.64
CA ASP A 128 6.25 14.80 12.92
C ASP A 128 4.77 14.91 13.35
N TYR A 129 4.46 14.48 14.55
CA TYR A 129 3.09 14.46 15.06
C TYR A 129 2.57 15.88 15.25
N ALA A 130 1.40 16.17 14.73
CA ALA A 130 0.69 17.43 14.93
C ALA A 130 -0.46 17.26 15.95
N ASN A 131 -1.40 16.38 15.63
CA ASN A 131 -2.57 16.06 16.46
C ASN A 131 -3.14 14.68 16.06
N ASP A 132 -4.24 14.26 16.67
CA ASP A 132 -4.85 12.95 16.42
C ASP A 132 -5.35 12.75 14.99
N GLU A 133 -5.60 13.82 14.24
CA GLU A 133 -6.10 13.77 12.86
C GLU A 133 -5.01 14.03 11.80
N SER A 134 -3.84 14.57 12.19
CA SER A 134 -2.83 14.96 11.21
C SER A 134 -1.40 14.91 11.74
N PHE A 135 -0.47 14.80 10.82
CA PHE A 135 0.97 14.86 11.04
C PHE A 135 1.66 15.56 9.86
N TYR A 136 2.88 16.02 10.08
CA TYR A 136 3.68 16.69 9.06
C TYR A 136 4.67 15.71 8.43
N CYS A 137 4.89 15.86 7.11
CA CYS A 137 5.93 15.15 6.37
C CYS A 137 6.89 16.15 5.75
N ARG A 138 8.17 15.84 5.73
CA ARG A 138 9.24 16.58 5.07
C ARG A 138 10.44 15.69 4.77
N PRO A 139 11.34 16.08 3.87
CA PRO A 139 12.60 15.37 3.68
C PRO A 139 13.38 15.23 4.98
N LEU A 140 14.05 14.10 5.14
CA LEU A 140 14.82 13.77 6.33
C LEU A 140 15.87 14.85 6.61
N ARG A 141 16.07 15.16 7.89
CA ARG A 141 17.15 16.04 8.35
C ARG A 141 18.53 15.41 8.12
N CYS A 142 19.51 16.20 7.74
CA CYS A 142 20.90 15.77 7.59
C CYS A 142 21.70 15.95 8.89
N ASP A 143 21.23 16.80 9.82
CA ASP A 143 21.85 17.12 11.10
C ASP A 143 20.80 17.32 12.21
N GLU A 144 21.21 17.40 13.46
CA GLU A 144 20.34 17.60 14.64
C GLU A 144 20.26 19.08 15.09
N GLY A 145 20.64 20.02 14.23
CA GLY A 145 20.58 21.45 14.51
C GLY A 145 19.16 22.00 14.68
N LYS A 146 19.03 23.23 15.18
CA LYS A 146 17.72 23.92 15.29
C LYS A 146 17.04 24.15 13.93
N ASN A 147 17.83 24.32 12.87
CA ASN A 147 17.39 24.46 11.49
C ASN A 147 18.20 23.50 10.62
N PRO A 148 17.93 22.19 10.69
CA PRO A 148 18.73 21.20 9.99
C PRO A 148 18.62 21.35 8.48
N ASP A 149 19.70 21.11 7.77
CA ASP A 149 19.66 20.90 6.34
C ASP A 149 18.82 19.65 6.03
N ARG A 150 18.17 19.66 4.87
CA ARG A 150 17.24 18.61 4.45
C ARG A 150 17.82 17.80 3.30
N MET A 151 17.60 16.50 3.35
CA MET A 151 17.94 15.61 2.26
C MET A 151 17.21 16.05 0.98
N GLU A 152 17.92 16.03 -0.13
CA GLU A 152 17.31 16.26 -1.45
C GLU A 152 16.47 15.05 -1.86
N ILE A 153 15.37 15.30 -2.57
CA ILE A 153 14.54 14.26 -3.14
C ILE A 153 15.07 13.89 -4.52
N PRO A 154 15.67 12.71 -4.69
CA PRO A 154 16.18 12.29 -5.99
C PRO A 154 15.06 12.09 -6.99
N GLU A 155 15.37 12.34 -8.27
CA GLU A 155 14.40 12.21 -9.38
C GLU A 155 13.87 10.77 -9.48
N GLU A 156 14.75 9.81 -9.27
CA GLU A 156 14.45 8.37 -9.31
C GLU A 156 13.40 7.95 -8.28
N ALA A 157 13.37 8.61 -7.13
CA ALA A 157 12.39 8.33 -6.08
C ALA A 157 10.99 8.84 -6.44
N ARG A 158 10.88 9.95 -7.19
CA ARG A 158 9.60 10.59 -7.52
C ARG A 158 8.67 9.73 -8.37
N GLY A 159 9.24 8.82 -9.17
CA GLY A 159 8.51 7.92 -10.05
C GLY A 159 8.02 6.63 -9.37
N ILE A 160 8.39 6.39 -8.12
CA ILE A 160 8.01 5.17 -7.41
C ILE A 160 6.53 5.21 -7.07
N GLN A 161 5.83 4.13 -7.46
CA GLN A 161 4.43 3.89 -7.13
C GLN A 161 4.35 2.57 -6.37
N ILE A 162 3.59 2.57 -5.28
CA ILE A 162 3.40 1.40 -4.42
C ILE A 162 1.91 1.04 -4.41
N ALA A 163 1.61 -0.21 -4.73
CA ALA A 163 0.26 -0.74 -4.67
C ALA A 163 0.21 -1.83 -3.60
N PHE A 164 -0.52 -1.58 -2.53
CA PHE A 164 -0.66 -2.49 -1.39
C PHE A 164 -2.01 -3.19 -1.43
N LEU A 165 -1.97 -4.52 -1.49
CA LEU A 165 -3.14 -5.39 -1.42
C LEU A 165 -3.16 -6.10 -0.06
N PRO A 166 -4.05 -5.71 0.85
CA PRO A 166 -4.26 -6.41 2.12
C PRO A 166 -4.96 -7.76 1.90
N PRO A 167 -5.01 -8.63 2.93
CA PRO A 167 -5.64 -9.93 2.85
C PRO A 167 -7.10 -9.83 2.41
N MET A 168 -7.58 -10.84 1.67
CA MET A 168 -8.97 -10.90 1.23
C MET A 168 -9.88 -11.34 2.37
N SER A 169 -10.96 -10.59 2.62
CA SER A 169 -12.12 -11.03 3.39
C SER A 169 -13.13 -11.80 2.48
N GLY A 170 -14.11 -12.46 3.06
CA GLY A 170 -15.09 -13.23 2.26
C GLY A 170 -15.85 -12.38 1.23
N LEU A 171 -16.13 -12.94 0.03
CA LEU A 171 -16.81 -12.24 -1.06
C LEU A 171 -18.30 -12.04 -0.74
N SER A 172 -18.81 -10.83 -1.03
CA SER A 172 -20.24 -10.55 -0.97
C SER A 172 -20.99 -11.18 -2.16
N THR A 173 -22.24 -11.54 -1.96
CA THR A 173 -23.12 -12.03 -3.03
C THR A 173 -23.44 -10.96 -4.06
N THR A 174 -23.50 -9.70 -3.63
CA THR A 174 -23.78 -8.54 -4.47
C THR A 174 -22.66 -7.51 -4.32
N GLU A 175 -22.36 -6.79 -5.41
CA GLU A 175 -21.32 -5.75 -5.42
C GLU A 175 -21.81 -4.57 -6.27
N THR A 176 -22.04 -3.44 -5.60
CA THR A 176 -22.46 -2.19 -6.26
C THR A 176 -21.33 -1.66 -7.14
N ARG A 177 -21.66 -1.09 -8.30
CA ARG A 177 -20.69 -0.38 -9.13
C ARG A 177 -20.14 0.83 -8.40
N LEU A 178 -18.82 0.96 -8.39
CA LEU A 178 -18.08 2.00 -7.68
C LEU A 178 -17.17 2.79 -8.62
N ASP A 179 -16.95 4.06 -8.29
CA ASP A 179 -15.92 4.85 -8.92
C ASP A 179 -14.52 4.45 -8.44
N GLN A 180 -13.50 4.76 -9.24
CA GLN A 180 -12.12 4.38 -8.97
C GLN A 180 -11.63 4.83 -7.58
N GLY A 181 -11.97 6.04 -7.15
CA GLY A 181 -11.62 6.55 -5.83
C GLY A 181 -12.22 5.72 -4.70
N ALA A 182 -13.50 5.31 -4.84
CA ALA A 182 -14.18 4.46 -3.86
C ALA A 182 -13.60 3.03 -3.83
N ILE A 183 -13.16 2.49 -4.96
CA ILE A 183 -12.45 1.21 -5.04
C ILE A 183 -11.14 1.30 -4.25
N HIS A 184 -10.32 2.33 -4.49
CA HIS A 184 -9.05 2.52 -3.77
C HIS A 184 -9.25 2.64 -2.26
N VAL A 185 -10.28 3.36 -1.81
CA VAL A 185 -10.61 3.48 -0.39
C VAL A 185 -10.93 2.11 0.20
N ARG A 186 -11.79 1.31 -0.44
CA ARG A 186 -12.14 -0.02 0.07
C ARG A 186 -10.96 -0.99 0.11
N VAL A 187 -10.13 -0.98 -0.94
CA VAL A 187 -8.88 -1.79 -0.95
C VAL A 187 -8.02 -1.38 0.24
N GLY A 188 -7.79 -0.09 0.44
CA GLY A 188 -6.97 0.42 1.55
C GLY A 188 -7.53 0.07 2.93
N GLU A 189 -8.86 0.04 3.10
CA GLU A 189 -9.54 -0.39 4.32
C GLU A 189 -9.53 -1.92 4.55
N GLY A 190 -8.93 -2.70 3.64
CA GLY A 190 -8.95 -4.17 3.71
C GLY A 190 -10.26 -4.80 3.26
N ARG A 191 -11.17 -4.04 2.65
CA ARG A 191 -12.47 -4.48 2.14
C ARG A 191 -12.37 -4.96 0.69
N THR A 192 -11.34 -5.74 0.39
CA THR A 192 -10.98 -6.19 -0.95
C THR A 192 -12.06 -7.05 -1.61
N ALA A 193 -12.79 -7.82 -0.81
CA ALA A 193 -13.88 -8.66 -1.27
C ALA A 193 -15.10 -7.87 -1.81
N GLU A 194 -15.22 -6.60 -1.42
CA GLU A 194 -16.32 -5.73 -1.86
C GLU A 194 -16.05 -5.01 -3.17
N VAL A 195 -14.88 -5.25 -3.77
CA VAL A 195 -14.43 -4.57 -5.00
C VAL A 195 -13.90 -5.51 -6.08
N LEU A 196 -13.98 -6.82 -5.86
CA LEU A 196 -13.44 -7.80 -6.81
C LEU A 196 -14.12 -7.72 -8.18
N ARG A 197 -15.46 -7.70 -8.22
CA ARG A 197 -16.21 -7.58 -9.48
C ARG A 197 -15.97 -6.22 -10.14
N ASN A 198 -15.82 -5.15 -9.36
CA ASN A 198 -15.46 -3.81 -9.87
C ASN A 198 -14.08 -3.81 -10.54
N LEU A 199 -13.08 -4.46 -9.93
CA LEU A 199 -11.75 -4.60 -10.52
C LEU A 199 -11.80 -5.40 -11.83
N CYS A 200 -12.50 -6.54 -11.84
CA CYS A 200 -12.70 -7.35 -13.04
C CYS A 200 -13.40 -6.55 -14.15
N PHE A 201 -14.50 -5.86 -13.82
CA PHE A 201 -15.27 -5.05 -14.75
C PHE A 201 -14.43 -3.96 -15.40
N ARG A 202 -13.65 -3.23 -14.59
CA ARG A 202 -12.76 -2.19 -15.09
C ARG A 202 -11.70 -2.73 -16.06
N ILE A 203 -11.07 -3.87 -15.74
CA ILE A 203 -10.07 -4.47 -16.63
C ILE A 203 -10.73 -4.97 -17.91
N ALA A 204 -11.87 -5.64 -17.83
CA ALA A 204 -12.60 -6.13 -18.98
C ALA A 204 -12.99 -4.97 -19.94
N GLU A 205 -13.44 -3.83 -19.40
CA GLU A 205 -13.80 -2.66 -20.20
C GLU A 205 -12.57 -1.91 -20.77
N THR A 206 -11.52 -1.71 -19.97
CA THR A 206 -10.42 -0.80 -20.36
C THR A 206 -9.22 -1.50 -20.96
N LYS A 207 -9.04 -2.81 -20.68
CA LYS A 207 -7.86 -3.60 -21.03
C LYS A 207 -8.25 -5.03 -21.45
N PRO A 208 -9.07 -5.24 -22.51
CA PRO A 208 -9.63 -6.55 -22.85
C PRO A 208 -8.58 -7.65 -23.05
N GLY A 209 -7.44 -7.35 -23.69
CA GLY A 209 -6.37 -8.34 -23.86
C GLY A 209 -5.68 -8.77 -22.55
N GLN A 210 -5.78 -7.96 -21.48
CA GLN A 210 -5.34 -8.37 -20.15
C GLN A 210 -6.41 -9.21 -19.45
N TRP A 211 -7.68 -8.89 -19.68
CA TRP A 211 -8.79 -9.69 -19.20
C TRP A 211 -8.73 -11.12 -19.76
N GLU A 212 -8.47 -11.29 -21.05
CA GLU A 212 -8.27 -12.61 -21.67
C GLU A 212 -7.13 -13.42 -21.03
N LYS A 213 -6.02 -12.76 -20.67
CA LYS A 213 -4.92 -13.41 -19.94
C LYS A 213 -5.34 -13.87 -18.56
N ILE A 214 -6.10 -13.04 -17.83
CA ILE A 214 -6.62 -13.40 -16.50
C ILE A 214 -7.56 -14.59 -16.60
N THR A 215 -8.53 -14.56 -17.52
CA THR A 215 -9.51 -15.65 -17.70
C THR A 215 -8.82 -16.96 -18.07
N GLY A 216 -7.86 -16.92 -19.01
CA GLY A 216 -7.08 -18.10 -19.40
C GLY A 216 -6.22 -18.66 -18.26
N THR A 217 -5.66 -17.79 -17.41
CA THR A 217 -4.91 -18.24 -16.23
C THR A 217 -5.82 -18.93 -15.21
N ILE A 218 -6.99 -18.36 -14.93
CA ILE A 218 -7.98 -18.96 -14.01
C ILE A 218 -8.49 -20.30 -14.56
N GLU A 219 -8.78 -20.38 -15.86
CA GLU A 219 -9.19 -21.63 -16.50
C GLU A 219 -8.10 -22.71 -16.36
N SER A 220 -6.86 -22.37 -16.64
CA SER A 220 -5.72 -23.29 -16.51
C SER A 220 -5.52 -23.80 -15.08
N LEU A 221 -5.65 -22.91 -14.07
CA LEU A 221 -5.40 -23.26 -12.67
C LEU A 221 -6.58 -23.98 -11.99
N PHE A 222 -7.81 -23.61 -12.32
CA PHE A 222 -9.00 -24.07 -11.60
C PHE A 222 -9.99 -24.85 -12.44
N GLY A 223 -9.80 -24.91 -13.78
CA GLY A 223 -10.80 -25.49 -14.69
C GLY A 223 -12.12 -24.70 -14.71
N ALA A 224 -12.07 -23.43 -14.33
CA ALA A 224 -13.21 -22.53 -14.25
C ALA A 224 -13.15 -21.49 -15.37
N VAL A 225 -14.15 -21.47 -16.24
CA VAL A 225 -14.27 -20.51 -17.34
C VAL A 225 -15.02 -19.28 -16.82
N LEU A 226 -14.31 -18.16 -16.65
CA LEU A 226 -14.92 -16.92 -16.16
C LEU A 226 -15.80 -16.27 -17.22
N GLY A 227 -17.01 -15.89 -16.83
CA GLY A 227 -17.86 -15.00 -17.63
C GLY A 227 -17.39 -13.54 -17.57
N ASN A 228 -17.78 -12.77 -18.58
CA ASN A 228 -17.53 -11.33 -18.52
C ASN A 228 -18.36 -10.68 -17.42
N PRO A 229 -17.78 -9.76 -16.63
CA PRO A 229 -18.56 -9.00 -15.66
C PRO A 229 -19.50 -8.03 -16.36
N VAL A 230 -20.74 -7.95 -15.88
CA VAL A 230 -21.82 -7.18 -16.50
C VAL A 230 -22.39 -6.19 -15.49
N TYR A 231 -22.52 -4.93 -15.88
CA TYR A 231 -23.21 -3.92 -15.09
C TYR A 231 -24.74 -4.03 -15.29
N VAL A 232 -25.45 -4.39 -14.24
CA VAL A 232 -26.91 -4.49 -14.20
C VAL A 232 -27.47 -3.16 -13.73
N LYS A 233 -27.88 -2.30 -14.68
CA LYS A 233 -28.27 -0.90 -14.44
C LYS A 233 -29.45 -0.77 -13.46
N GLU A 234 -30.43 -1.68 -13.57
CA GLU A 234 -31.65 -1.69 -12.75
C GLU A 234 -31.38 -1.89 -11.26
N ARG A 235 -30.26 -2.56 -10.93
CA ARG A 235 -29.83 -2.82 -9.55
C ARG A 235 -28.60 -2.01 -9.12
N GLY A 236 -27.93 -1.35 -10.08
CA GLY A 236 -26.69 -0.64 -9.81
C GLY A 236 -25.53 -1.56 -9.44
N GLU A 237 -25.58 -2.83 -9.80
CA GLU A 237 -24.67 -3.91 -9.37
C GLU A 237 -23.86 -4.45 -10.54
N ILE A 238 -22.68 -5.01 -10.22
CA ILE A 238 -21.87 -5.78 -11.16
C ILE A 238 -22.12 -7.27 -10.91
N ALA A 239 -22.71 -7.95 -11.89
CA ALA A 239 -22.88 -9.40 -11.89
C ALA A 239 -21.69 -10.05 -12.59
N MET A 240 -21.21 -11.17 -12.05
CA MET A 240 -20.15 -11.96 -12.64
C MET A 240 -20.28 -13.42 -12.20
N GLY A 241 -20.24 -14.33 -13.16
CA GLY A 241 -20.28 -15.77 -12.93
C GLY A 241 -19.09 -16.48 -13.57
N TYR A 242 -19.07 -17.78 -13.39
CA TYR A 242 -18.12 -18.68 -14.03
C TYR A 242 -18.81 -20.02 -14.32
N GLN A 243 -18.31 -20.74 -15.32
CA GLN A 243 -18.75 -22.08 -15.63
C GLN A 243 -17.72 -23.10 -15.14
N GLN A 244 -18.18 -24.14 -14.45
CA GLN A 244 -17.34 -25.25 -14.01
C GLN A 244 -18.11 -26.57 -14.12
N HIS A 245 -17.51 -27.57 -14.74
CA HIS A 245 -18.16 -28.88 -15.02
C HIS A 245 -19.51 -28.76 -15.73
N GLY A 246 -19.66 -27.77 -16.61
CA GLY A 246 -20.92 -27.55 -17.37
C GLY A 246 -22.00 -26.83 -16.58
N VAL A 247 -21.73 -26.36 -15.36
CA VAL A 247 -22.70 -25.63 -14.51
C VAL A 247 -22.30 -24.17 -14.44
N ASP A 248 -23.27 -23.28 -14.66
CA ASP A 248 -23.09 -21.84 -14.49
C ASP A 248 -23.34 -21.46 -13.03
N LEU A 249 -22.32 -20.81 -12.42
CA LEU A 249 -22.29 -20.44 -11.01
C LEU A 249 -21.99 -18.95 -10.85
N ASP A 250 -22.54 -18.31 -9.81
CA ASP A 250 -22.13 -16.97 -9.43
C ASP A 250 -20.71 -16.99 -8.82
N LEU A 251 -19.93 -15.92 -9.03
CA LEU A 251 -18.58 -15.81 -8.52
C LEU A 251 -18.47 -16.01 -6.99
N SER A 252 -19.51 -15.62 -6.23
CA SER A 252 -19.57 -15.84 -4.78
C SER A 252 -19.62 -17.31 -4.37
N SER A 253 -20.06 -18.20 -5.26
CA SER A 253 -20.06 -19.65 -5.04
C SER A 253 -18.71 -20.30 -5.30
N GLY A 254 -17.75 -19.56 -5.87
CA GLY A 254 -16.39 -20.02 -6.12
C GLY A 254 -15.60 -20.25 -4.85
N GLY A 255 -14.71 -21.24 -4.88
CA GLY A 255 -13.78 -21.47 -3.78
C GLY A 255 -12.92 -20.23 -3.51
N ARG A 256 -12.57 -20.02 -2.23
CA ARG A 256 -11.76 -18.84 -1.83
C ARG A 256 -10.42 -18.74 -2.56
N GLY A 257 -9.80 -19.87 -2.90
CA GLY A 257 -8.56 -19.89 -3.68
C GLY A 257 -8.73 -19.30 -5.08
N LEU A 258 -9.84 -19.59 -5.77
CA LEU A 258 -10.18 -18.99 -7.06
C LEU A 258 -10.37 -17.47 -6.91
N GLN A 259 -11.16 -17.05 -5.92
CA GLN A 259 -11.45 -15.64 -5.66
C GLN A 259 -10.18 -14.86 -5.31
N GLN A 260 -9.32 -15.43 -4.46
CA GLN A 260 -8.04 -14.82 -4.06
C GLN A 260 -7.09 -14.68 -5.26
N THR A 261 -6.94 -15.74 -6.07
CA THR A 261 -6.10 -15.70 -7.27
C THR A 261 -6.63 -14.67 -8.26
N LEU A 262 -7.93 -14.62 -8.49
CA LEU A 262 -8.56 -13.63 -9.35
C LEU A 262 -8.32 -12.20 -8.84
N LEU A 263 -8.43 -11.96 -7.53
CA LEU A 263 -8.14 -10.67 -6.91
C LEU A 263 -6.68 -10.26 -7.14
N ILE A 264 -5.73 -11.15 -6.88
CA ILE A 264 -4.31 -10.87 -7.06
C ILE A 264 -4.01 -10.53 -8.52
N LEU A 265 -4.47 -11.36 -9.45
CA LEU A 265 -4.24 -11.14 -10.89
C LEU A 265 -4.85 -9.82 -11.36
N THR A 266 -6.10 -9.55 -11.03
CA THR A 266 -6.75 -8.29 -11.42
C THR A 266 -6.04 -7.08 -10.82
N TYR A 267 -5.62 -7.15 -9.55
CA TYR A 267 -4.90 -6.07 -8.89
C TYR A 267 -3.53 -5.82 -9.53
N MET A 268 -2.78 -6.87 -9.87
CA MET A 268 -1.49 -6.74 -10.55
C MET A 268 -1.64 -6.11 -11.95
N TYR A 269 -2.61 -6.58 -12.75
CA TYR A 269 -2.85 -6.01 -14.08
C TYR A 269 -3.41 -4.60 -14.04
N ASP A 270 -4.06 -4.22 -12.95
CA ASP A 270 -4.53 -2.85 -12.75
C ASP A 270 -3.39 -1.89 -12.40
N ASN A 271 -2.33 -2.37 -11.74
CA ASN A 271 -1.20 -1.60 -11.25
C ASN A 271 0.14 -1.97 -11.91
N PRO A 272 0.28 -1.96 -13.25
CA PRO A 272 1.42 -2.56 -13.97
C PRO A 272 2.75 -1.82 -13.78
N LYS A 273 2.73 -0.59 -13.26
CA LYS A 273 3.94 0.23 -13.03
C LYS A 273 4.29 0.38 -11.55
N SER A 274 3.54 -0.29 -10.68
CA SER A 274 3.71 -0.18 -9.23
C SER A 274 4.54 -1.33 -8.67
N ILE A 275 5.22 -1.07 -7.59
CA ILE A 275 5.75 -2.11 -6.71
C ILE A 275 4.56 -2.71 -5.98
N ILE A 276 4.32 -3.99 -6.21
CA ILE A 276 3.17 -4.69 -5.63
C ILE A 276 3.56 -5.25 -4.27
N LEU A 277 2.81 -4.88 -3.26
CA LEU A 277 2.92 -5.42 -1.90
C LEU A 277 1.68 -6.28 -1.64
N LEU A 278 1.90 -7.57 -1.42
CA LEU A 278 0.83 -8.54 -1.12
C LEU A 278 0.95 -8.99 0.33
N ASP A 279 -0.11 -8.77 1.11
CA ASP A 279 -0.16 -9.25 2.49
C ASP A 279 -0.97 -10.54 2.54
N GLU A 280 -0.37 -11.62 3.07
CA GLU A 280 -0.95 -12.96 3.16
C GLU A 280 -1.55 -13.48 1.84
N PRO A 281 -0.82 -13.45 0.70
CA PRO A 281 -1.38 -13.84 -0.60
C PRO A 281 -1.79 -15.31 -0.66
N ASP A 282 -1.25 -16.13 0.21
CA ASP A 282 -1.45 -17.59 0.28
C ASP A 282 -2.53 -18.02 1.28
N ALA A 283 -3.16 -17.08 2.00
CA ALA A 283 -4.08 -17.38 3.11
C ALA A 283 -5.23 -18.35 2.76
N HIS A 284 -5.60 -18.45 1.49
CA HIS A 284 -6.71 -19.31 1.02
C HIS A 284 -6.30 -20.28 -0.10
N LEU A 285 -5.01 -20.40 -0.38
CA LEU A 285 -4.51 -21.30 -1.42
C LEU A 285 -4.10 -22.65 -0.82
N GLU A 286 -4.47 -23.73 -1.50
CA GLU A 286 -3.95 -25.07 -1.17
C GLU A 286 -2.43 -25.13 -1.39
N VAL A 287 -1.72 -25.86 -0.51
CA VAL A 287 -0.25 -25.98 -0.54
C VAL A 287 0.29 -26.36 -1.93
N LEU A 288 -0.41 -27.21 -2.68
CA LEU A 288 -0.02 -27.60 -4.03
C LEU A 288 -0.13 -26.45 -5.04
N ARG A 289 -1.06 -25.53 -4.85
CA ARG A 289 -1.26 -24.36 -5.72
C ARG A 289 -0.39 -23.16 -5.36
N GLN A 290 0.17 -23.14 -4.17
CA GLN A 290 1.15 -22.12 -3.76
C GLN A 290 2.48 -22.25 -4.54
N ARG A 291 2.70 -23.39 -5.22
CA ARG A 291 3.92 -23.65 -6.00
C ARG A 291 3.79 -23.34 -7.50
N GLN A 292 2.62 -23.00 -7.98
CA GLN A 292 2.33 -22.60 -9.36
C GLN A 292 2.38 -21.09 -9.53
#